data_f38184f7bee77764f9d3c48587f59874
#
_entry.id   f38184f7bee77764f9d3c48587f59874
#
_cell.length_a   1.000
_cell.length_b   1.000
_cell.length_c   1.000
_cell.angle_alpha   90.00
_cell.angle_beta   90.00
_cell.angle_gamma   90.00
#
_symmetry.space_group_name_H-M   'P 1'
#
loop_
_entity.id
_entity.type
_entity.pdbx_description
1 polymer ?
#
loop_
_entity_poly.entity_id
_entity_poly.type
_entity_poly.pdbx_seq_one_letter_code
_entity_poly.pdbx_strand_id
1 'polypeptide(L)'
;ESCWVYLEPQRLTSSGFFRPQIASKTGTIWHFAPRQGRRAPLDLKDCLFLLPGACPLPRTYLDQPKKAEPKGTNAFVSLGCPKNLVDSERMLGLLKIDGYQLVNEPDGADFVVVNTCGFIERARTESFSAIDEMLALKKAGGIKGVIVSGCLAERQKEDLLIERPSIDYLVGVFGREEITRVADRLVGNLEEQRTVFQPAPIRALPDTERLRITPRHFAYLKISEGCDRLCTFCAI
;
A
#
# COMPACT_ATOMS: atom_id res chain seq x y z
N GLU A 1 -2.09 4.37 -24.29
CA GLU A 1 -3.09 5.23 -23.62
C GLU A 1 -3.48 4.56 -22.30
N SER A 2 -2.94 5.10 -21.19
CA SER A 2 -3.26 4.61 -19.86
C SER A 2 -4.71 4.98 -19.54
N CYS A 3 -5.57 3.97 -19.40
CA CYS A 3 -6.96 4.17 -19.04
C CYS A 3 -7.07 4.41 -17.53
N TRP A 4 -7.36 5.64 -17.13
CA TRP A 4 -7.60 6.02 -15.74
C TRP A 4 -9.11 6.13 -15.51
N VAL A 5 -9.62 5.45 -14.50
CA VAL A 5 -10.98 5.64 -14.03
C VAL A 5 -10.91 6.60 -12.85
N TYR A 6 -11.35 7.83 -13.05
CA TYR A 6 -11.52 8.83 -12.00
C TYR A 6 -12.96 8.80 -11.52
N LEU A 7 -13.18 8.60 -10.24
CA LEU A 7 -14.49 8.69 -9.61
C LEU A 7 -14.58 10.05 -8.88
N GLU A 8 -15.26 11.01 -9.49
CA GLU A 8 -15.48 12.32 -8.90
C GLU A 8 -16.47 12.24 -7.72
N PRO A 9 -16.22 12.93 -6.60
CA PRO A 9 -17.15 12.95 -5.48
C PRO A 9 -18.37 13.79 -5.81
N GLN A 10 -19.54 13.19 -5.87
CA GLN A 10 -20.81 13.92 -5.96
C GLN A 10 -21.22 14.45 -4.59
N ARG A 11 -21.70 15.71 -4.55
CA ARG A 11 -22.21 16.35 -3.34
C ARG A 11 -23.34 15.55 -2.72
N LEU A 12 -23.30 15.38 -1.42
CA LEU A 12 -24.39 14.80 -0.63
C LEU A 12 -25.67 15.63 -0.82
N THR A 13 -26.71 15.02 -1.34
CA THR A 13 -28.06 15.56 -1.24
C THR A 13 -28.62 15.18 0.12
N SER A 14 -29.51 16.01 0.67
CA SER A 14 -30.08 15.95 2.02
C SER A 14 -30.81 14.65 2.40
N SER A 15 -30.82 13.63 1.54
CA SER A 15 -31.48 12.34 1.74
C SER A 15 -30.56 11.13 1.95
N GLY A 16 -29.24 11.32 2.07
CA GLY A 16 -28.31 10.29 2.59
C GLY A 16 -28.10 9.02 1.75
N PHE A 17 -28.61 8.93 0.52
CA PHE A 17 -28.43 7.75 -0.33
C PHE A 17 -27.31 7.94 -1.37
N PHE A 18 -26.33 7.06 -1.32
CA PHE A 18 -25.24 6.97 -2.29
C PHE A 18 -25.73 6.23 -3.55
N ARG A 19 -25.70 6.88 -4.71
CA ARG A 19 -25.89 6.22 -6.01
C ARG A 19 -24.56 6.30 -6.80
N PRO A 20 -23.89 5.18 -7.05
CA PRO A 20 -22.74 5.20 -7.94
C PRO A 20 -23.20 5.36 -9.40
N GLN A 21 -22.65 6.34 -10.10
CA GLN A 21 -22.80 6.48 -11.55
C GLN A 21 -21.46 6.12 -12.21
N ILE A 22 -21.51 5.21 -13.16
CA ILE A 22 -20.37 4.88 -14.02
C ILE A 22 -20.66 5.51 -15.38
N ALA A 23 -19.87 6.51 -15.75
CA ALA A 23 -19.96 7.13 -17.09
C ALA A 23 -18.93 6.48 -18.01
N SER A 24 -19.37 5.96 -19.16
CA SER A 24 -18.48 5.57 -20.26
C SER A 24 -18.31 6.73 -21.25
N LYS A 25 -17.20 6.75 -22.00
CA LYS A 25 -16.94 7.74 -23.07
C LYS A 25 -17.99 7.76 -24.19
N THR A 26 -18.92 6.82 -24.22
CA THR A 26 -19.99 6.70 -25.22
C THR A 26 -21.33 7.27 -24.77
N GLY A 27 -21.40 7.95 -23.61
CA GLY A 27 -22.60 8.66 -23.17
C GLY A 27 -23.77 7.78 -22.69
N THR A 28 -23.58 6.49 -22.53
CA THR A 28 -24.65 5.59 -22.04
C THR A 28 -24.64 5.54 -20.52
N ILE A 29 -25.71 6.05 -19.91
CA ILE A 29 -25.91 6.03 -18.44
C ILE A 29 -26.74 4.80 -18.09
N TRP A 30 -26.18 3.89 -17.31
CA TRP A 30 -26.90 2.74 -16.76
C TRP A 30 -27.48 3.09 -15.37
N HIS A 31 -28.80 3.03 -15.27
CA HIS A 31 -29.50 3.18 -13.98
C HIS A 31 -29.81 1.81 -13.39
N PHE A 32 -29.18 1.49 -12.28
CA PHE A 32 -29.59 0.33 -11.46
C PHE A 32 -30.66 0.76 -10.46
N ALA A 33 -31.88 0.26 -10.66
CA ALA A 33 -32.95 0.41 -9.69
C ALA A 33 -32.79 -0.60 -8.56
N PRO A 34 -32.85 -0.21 -7.27
CA PRO A 34 -32.83 -1.15 -6.17
C PRO A 34 -34.17 -1.90 -6.12
N ARG A 35 -34.13 -3.23 -6.07
CA ARG A 35 -35.32 -4.03 -5.74
C ARG A 35 -35.78 -3.67 -4.33
N GLN A 36 -36.96 -3.08 -4.23
CA GLN A 36 -37.65 -2.85 -2.96
C GLN A 36 -38.12 -4.18 -2.41
N GLY A 37 -37.38 -4.76 -1.49
CA GLY A 37 -37.85 -5.83 -0.60
C GLY A 37 -37.83 -5.28 0.82
N ARG A 38 -38.99 -4.97 1.36
CA ARG A 38 -39.17 -4.64 2.78
C ARG A 38 -38.78 -5.86 3.60
N ARG A 39 -37.66 -5.81 4.30
CA ARG A 39 -37.43 -6.65 5.48
C ARG A 39 -37.62 -5.74 6.70
N ALA A 40 -38.63 -6.06 7.50
CA ALA A 40 -38.79 -5.47 8.82
C ALA A 40 -37.57 -5.75 9.69
N PRO A 41 -37.17 -4.85 10.58
CA PRO A 41 -36.08 -5.12 11.52
C PRO A 41 -36.57 -6.24 12.46
N LEU A 42 -35.86 -7.36 12.46
CA LEU A 42 -36.04 -8.43 13.45
C LEU A 42 -35.48 -7.89 14.79
N ASP A 43 -36.39 -7.72 15.75
CA ASP A 43 -36.03 -7.38 17.12
C ASP A 43 -35.34 -8.59 17.75
N LEU A 44 -34.09 -8.40 18.19
CA LEU A 44 -33.24 -9.45 18.78
C LEU A 44 -33.82 -10.06 20.07
N LYS A 45 -34.96 -9.56 20.56
CA LYS A 45 -35.63 -10.05 21.76
C LYS A 45 -36.58 -11.23 21.50
N ASP A 46 -37.02 -11.43 20.25
CA ASP A 46 -37.96 -12.49 19.90
C ASP A 46 -37.32 -13.84 19.58
N CYS A 47 -36.00 -13.93 19.54
CA CYS A 47 -35.29 -15.20 19.28
C CYS A 47 -34.97 -16.02 20.55
N LEU A 48 -35.41 -15.59 21.74
CA LEU A 48 -34.99 -16.24 22.99
C LEU A 48 -35.96 -17.33 23.52
N PHE A 49 -37.03 -17.66 22.81
CA PHE A 49 -38.03 -18.61 23.32
C PHE A 49 -38.45 -19.64 22.27
N LEU A 50 -37.63 -20.56 21.88
CA LEU A 50 -38.05 -21.86 21.29
C LEU A 50 -36.82 -22.65 20.81
N LEU A 51 -36.12 -23.32 21.73
CA LEU A 51 -35.49 -24.64 21.50
C LEU A 51 -34.80 -25.13 22.78
N PRO A 52 -35.24 -26.21 23.41
CA PRO A 52 -34.50 -26.90 24.47
C PRO A 52 -33.33 -27.68 23.79
N GLY A 53 -32.13 -27.17 23.92
CA GLY A 53 -30.94 -27.73 23.29
C GLY A 53 -30.01 -26.67 22.76
N ALA A 54 -30.01 -25.44 23.31
CA ALA A 54 -29.08 -24.41 22.91
C ALA A 54 -27.64 -24.90 23.11
N CYS A 55 -26.97 -25.18 21.98
CA CYS A 55 -25.53 -25.38 21.94
C CYS A 55 -24.86 -24.18 22.60
N PRO A 56 -24.07 -24.34 23.67
CA PRO A 56 -23.35 -23.21 24.23
C PRO A 56 -22.41 -22.68 23.16
N LEU A 57 -22.68 -21.45 22.71
CA LEU A 57 -21.74 -20.73 21.86
C LEU A 57 -20.38 -20.78 22.54
N PRO A 58 -19.31 -21.22 21.85
CA PRO A 58 -18.01 -21.26 22.45
C PRO A 58 -17.66 -19.86 22.95
N ARG A 59 -17.30 -19.75 24.24
CA ARG A 59 -16.86 -18.52 24.90
C ARG A 59 -15.56 -17.91 24.32
N THR A 60 -15.13 -18.39 23.18
CA THR A 60 -13.88 -18.00 22.49
C THR A 60 -13.97 -16.68 21.74
N TYR A 61 -15.15 -16.01 21.71
CA TYR A 61 -15.26 -14.71 21.03
C TYR A 61 -14.81 -13.51 21.89
N LEU A 62 -14.44 -13.72 23.15
CA LEU A 62 -13.94 -12.68 24.06
C LEU A 62 -12.43 -12.71 24.28
N ASP A 63 -11.75 -13.72 23.79
CA ASP A 63 -10.28 -13.70 23.72
C ASP A 63 -9.89 -12.91 22.47
N GLN A 64 -9.94 -11.58 22.57
CA GLN A 64 -9.19 -10.75 21.65
C GLN A 64 -7.73 -11.20 21.76
N PRO A 65 -7.05 -11.56 20.65
CA PRO A 65 -5.66 -11.92 20.70
C PRO A 65 -4.93 -10.79 21.42
N LYS A 66 -4.20 -11.11 22.49
CA LYS A 66 -3.29 -10.17 23.15
C LYS A 66 -2.54 -9.47 22.04
N LYS A 67 -2.62 -8.13 21.99
CA LYS A 67 -1.92 -7.31 21.01
C LYS A 67 -0.45 -7.73 21.09
N ALA A 68 0.01 -8.52 20.15
CA ALA A 68 1.41 -8.94 20.10
C ALA A 68 2.24 -7.66 20.11
N GLU A 69 3.32 -7.62 20.86
CA GLU A 69 4.25 -6.50 20.80
C GLU A 69 4.70 -6.32 19.35
N PRO A 70 4.74 -5.08 18.83
CA PRO A 70 5.14 -4.85 17.46
C PRO A 70 6.59 -5.36 17.25
N LYS A 71 6.86 -5.99 16.12
CA LYS A 71 8.22 -6.40 15.73
C LYS A 71 9.19 -5.22 15.63
N GLY A 72 8.66 -4.04 15.33
CA GLY A 72 9.37 -2.79 15.15
C GLY A 72 8.48 -1.69 14.60
N THR A 73 9.06 -0.52 14.41
CA THR A 73 8.38 0.67 13.88
C THR A 73 8.94 1.04 12.52
N ASN A 74 8.06 1.46 11.60
CA ASN A 74 8.45 1.93 10.29
C ASN A 74 7.77 3.26 9.94
N ALA A 75 8.50 4.15 9.31
CA ALA A 75 7.93 5.30 8.60
C ALA A 75 7.95 5.04 7.08
N PHE A 76 7.12 5.77 6.35
CA PHE A 76 6.95 5.53 4.92
C PHE A 76 6.85 6.84 4.14
N VAL A 77 7.73 7.04 3.17
CA VAL A 77 7.72 8.16 2.24
C VAL A 77 7.24 7.64 0.89
N SER A 78 6.07 8.07 0.44
CA SER A 78 5.48 7.68 -0.85
C SER A 78 5.54 8.82 -1.84
N LEU A 79 6.36 8.67 -2.88
CA LEU A 79 6.56 9.66 -3.94
C LEU A 79 6.00 9.16 -5.27
N GLY A 80 5.75 10.10 -6.18
CA GLY A 80 5.43 9.81 -7.57
C GLY A 80 3.95 9.73 -7.90
N CYS A 81 3.59 8.78 -8.76
CA CYS A 81 2.28 8.72 -9.40
C CYS A 81 1.30 7.80 -8.64
N PRO A 82 0.00 7.80 -9.00
CA PRO A 82 -0.98 6.88 -8.42
C PRO A 82 -0.64 5.39 -8.48
N LYS A 83 0.13 4.93 -9.48
CA LYS A 83 0.61 3.54 -9.53
C LYS A 83 1.54 3.25 -8.35
N ASN A 84 2.48 4.17 -8.11
CA ASN A 84 3.43 4.07 -7.02
C ASN A 84 2.73 4.12 -5.66
N LEU A 85 1.66 4.92 -5.54
CA LEU A 85 0.85 4.98 -4.34
C LEU A 85 0.15 3.65 -4.03
N VAL A 86 -0.38 2.96 -5.05
CA VAL A 86 -0.96 1.61 -4.88
C VAL A 86 0.10 0.63 -4.37
N ASP A 87 1.32 0.69 -4.90
CA ASP A 87 2.42 -0.15 -4.44
C ASP A 87 2.85 0.20 -3.00
N SER A 88 2.82 1.49 -2.63
CA SER A 88 3.05 1.93 -1.25
C SER A 88 2.01 1.36 -0.29
N GLU A 89 0.71 1.46 -0.63
CA GLU A 89 -0.38 0.92 0.18
C GLU A 89 -0.27 -0.60 0.34
N ARG A 90 0.20 -1.31 -0.71
CA ARG A 90 0.46 -2.75 -0.66
C ARG A 90 1.60 -3.08 0.31
N MET A 91 2.74 -2.43 0.19
CA MET A 91 3.88 -2.63 1.09
C MET A 91 3.53 -2.31 2.54
N LEU A 92 2.80 -1.23 2.77
CA LEU A 92 2.29 -0.86 4.11
C LEU A 92 1.36 -1.93 4.69
N GLY A 93 0.49 -2.51 3.86
CA GLY A 93 -0.40 -3.60 4.26
C GLY A 93 0.39 -4.84 4.70
N LEU A 94 1.39 -5.24 3.91
CA LEU A 94 2.25 -6.38 4.21
C LEU A 94 3.04 -6.17 5.51
N LEU A 95 3.67 -5.00 5.68
CA LEU A 95 4.42 -4.65 6.91
C LEU A 95 3.51 -4.69 8.14
N LYS A 96 2.28 -4.15 8.02
CA LYS A 96 1.31 -4.17 9.13
C LYS A 96 0.89 -5.59 9.53
N ILE A 97 0.62 -6.46 8.54
CA ILE A 97 0.24 -7.86 8.78
C ILE A 97 1.38 -8.61 9.44
N ASP A 98 2.61 -8.34 9.03
CA ASP A 98 3.81 -8.94 9.61
C ASP A 98 4.16 -8.42 11.02
N GLY A 99 3.44 -7.41 11.51
CA GLY A 99 3.57 -6.92 12.89
C GLY A 99 4.39 -5.65 13.05
N TYR A 100 4.77 -4.97 11.96
CA TYR A 100 5.40 -3.65 12.02
C TYR A 100 4.36 -2.55 12.23
N GLN A 101 4.69 -1.59 13.08
CA GLN A 101 3.84 -0.44 13.37
C GLN A 101 4.25 0.76 12.53
N LEU A 102 3.32 1.29 11.73
CA LEU A 102 3.52 2.53 10.98
C LEU A 102 3.50 3.73 11.94
N VAL A 103 4.52 4.57 11.87
CA VAL A 103 4.62 5.86 12.57
C VAL A 103 4.56 7.00 11.57
N ASN A 104 4.04 8.16 12.01
CA ASN A 104 3.88 9.32 11.13
C ASN A 104 5.20 10.07 10.89
N GLU A 105 6.03 10.14 11.93
CA GLU A 105 7.31 10.83 11.88
C GLU A 105 8.44 9.81 11.68
N PRO A 106 9.38 10.08 10.76
CA PRO A 106 10.53 9.21 10.55
C PRO A 106 11.45 9.12 11.77
N ASP A 107 11.58 10.21 12.51
CA ASP A 107 12.47 10.28 13.68
C ASP A 107 12.01 9.32 14.78
N GLY A 108 12.92 8.49 15.25
CA GLY A 108 12.64 7.43 16.22
C GLY A 108 12.11 6.12 15.62
N ALA A 109 11.91 6.03 14.31
CA ALA A 109 11.54 4.79 13.65
C ALA A 109 12.73 3.82 13.55
N ASP A 110 12.46 2.51 13.55
CA ASP A 110 13.50 1.52 13.29
C ASP A 110 14.00 1.61 11.85
N PHE A 111 13.08 1.81 10.90
CA PHE A 111 13.47 2.04 9.51
C PHE A 111 12.47 2.90 8.75
N VAL A 112 12.93 3.44 7.63
CA VAL A 112 12.11 4.19 6.68
C VAL A 112 12.12 3.53 5.33
N VAL A 113 10.95 3.38 4.73
CA VAL A 113 10.79 2.96 3.33
C VAL A 113 10.54 4.19 2.48
N VAL A 114 11.40 4.46 1.50
CA VAL A 114 11.24 5.54 0.51
C VAL A 114 10.83 4.92 -0.82
N ASN A 115 9.55 5.00 -1.15
CA ASN A 115 9.05 4.53 -2.45
C ASN A 115 9.17 5.66 -3.48
N THR A 116 10.06 5.48 -4.44
CA THR A 116 10.62 6.52 -5.33
C THR A 116 10.01 6.51 -6.72
N CYS A 117 10.03 7.66 -7.37
CA CYS A 117 9.67 7.82 -8.78
C CYS A 117 10.93 8.03 -9.64
N GLY A 118 11.05 7.28 -10.74
CA GLY A 118 12.16 7.38 -11.69
C GLY A 118 11.76 7.86 -13.09
N PHE A 119 10.51 8.36 -13.28
CA PHE A 119 9.94 8.57 -14.60
C PHE A 119 10.44 9.87 -15.26
N ILE A 120 10.16 11.03 -14.69
CA ILE A 120 10.58 12.34 -15.20
C ILE A 120 11.68 12.92 -14.33
N GLU A 121 12.49 13.85 -14.90
CA GLU A 121 13.65 14.42 -14.22
C GLU A 121 13.29 15.09 -12.89
N ARG A 122 12.21 15.90 -12.87
CA ARG A 122 11.74 16.54 -11.63
C ARG A 122 11.40 15.52 -10.53
N ALA A 123 10.73 14.40 -10.88
CA ALA A 123 10.39 13.38 -9.90
C ALA A 123 11.61 12.58 -9.44
N ARG A 124 12.62 12.44 -10.29
CA ARG A 124 13.92 11.86 -9.90
C ARG A 124 14.63 12.75 -8.89
N THR A 125 14.72 14.06 -9.17
CA THR A 125 15.31 15.03 -8.26
C THR A 125 14.60 15.03 -6.89
N GLU A 126 13.27 15.02 -6.88
CA GLU A 126 12.48 14.90 -5.65
C GLU A 126 12.80 13.58 -4.90
N SER A 127 12.90 12.47 -5.62
CA SER A 127 13.25 11.17 -5.04
C SER A 127 14.65 11.16 -4.44
N PHE A 128 15.64 11.73 -5.11
CA PHE A 128 16.99 11.87 -4.57
C PHE A 128 17.02 12.75 -3.32
N SER A 129 16.31 13.88 -3.35
CA SER A 129 16.22 14.77 -2.18
C SER A 129 15.63 14.07 -0.96
N ALA A 130 14.55 13.29 -1.15
CA ALA A 130 13.93 12.54 -0.07
C ALA A 130 14.84 11.43 0.47
N ILE A 131 15.57 10.72 -0.42
CA ILE A 131 16.56 9.72 0.01
C ILE A 131 17.65 10.40 0.85
N ASP A 132 18.22 11.50 0.36
CA ASP A 132 19.32 12.21 1.02
C ASP A 132 18.89 12.75 2.39
N GLU A 133 17.63 13.22 2.52
CA GLU A 133 17.04 13.63 3.80
C GLU A 133 16.96 12.47 4.80
N MET A 134 16.47 11.29 4.36
CA MET A 134 16.40 10.12 5.25
C MET A 134 17.79 9.59 5.61
N LEU A 135 18.75 9.65 4.70
CA LEU A 135 20.15 9.29 4.99
C LEU A 135 20.79 10.27 5.98
N ALA A 136 20.49 11.56 5.91
CA ALA A 136 20.94 12.54 6.89
C ALA A 136 20.34 12.25 8.28
N LEU A 137 19.06 11.91 8.35
CA LEU A 137 18.40 11.52 9.59
C LEU A 137 19.01 10.24 10.17
N LYS A 138 19.34 9.25 9.34
CA LYS A 138 20.04 8.04 9.74
C LYS A 138 21.43 8.37 10.34
N LYS A 139 22.19 9.24 9.68
CA LYS A 139 23.49 9.67 10.16
C LYS A 139 23.42 10.41 11.50
N ALA A 140 22.33 11.13 11.74
CA ALA A 140 22.03 11.80 13.01
C ALA A 140 21.59 10.83 14.12
N GLY A 141 21.33 9.56 13.80
CA GLY A 141 20.85 8.55 14.75
C GLY A 141 19.34 8.55 14.96
N GLY A 142 18.58 9.31 14.17
CA GLY A 142 17.13 9.38 14.27
C GLY A 142 16.41 8.13 13.75
N ILE A 143 17.03 7.40 12.82
CA ILE A 143 16.54 6.12 12.27
C ILE A 143 17.68 5.11 12.16
N LYS A 144 17.36 3.81 12.21
CA LYS A 144 18.38 2.74 12.13
C LYS A 144 18.65 2.31 10.70
N GLY A 145 17.65 2.39 9.80
CA GLY A 145 17.82 1.93 8.43
C GLY A 145 16.95 2.64 7.40
N VAL A 146 17.41 2.61 6.13
CA VAL A 146 16.73 3.18 4.97
C VAL A 146 16.60 2.12 3.89
N ILE A 147 15.36 1.84 3.51
CA ILE A 147 14.98 0.97 2.38
C ILE A 147 14.49 1.86 1.25
N VAL A 148 15.11 1.78 0.08
CA VAL A 148 14.67 2.52 -1.10
C VAL A 148 13.97 1.56 -2.05
N SER A 149 12.76 1.91 -2.47
CA SER A 149 11.94 1.11 -3.39
C SER A 149 11.42 1.93 -4.57
N GLY A 150 10.80 1.27 -5.52
CA GLY A 150 10.04 1.88 -6.62
C GLY A 150 10.83 2.08 -7.91
N CYS A 151 10.30 2.96 -8.77
CA CYS A 151 10.78 3.10 -10.15
C CYS A 151 12.23 3.59 -10.26
N LEU A 152 12.70 4.45 -9.35
CA LEU A 152 14.09 4.92 -9.37
C LEU A 152 15.04 3.77 -9.00
N ALA A 153 14.70 3.00 -7.95
CA ALA A 153 15.47 1.83 -7.55
C ALA A 153 15.55 0.80 -8.68
N GLU A 154 14.43 0.52 -9.36
CA GLU A 154 14.42 -0.40 -10.51
C GLU A 154 15.25 0.08 -11.69
N ARG A 155 15.29 1.39 -11.93
CA ARG A 155 15.99 1.99 -13.07
C ARG A 155 17.51 2.08 -12.85
N GLN A 156 17.94 2.46 -11.66
CA GLN A 156 19.37 2.66 -11.34
C GLN A 156 20.04 1.45 -10.73
N LYS A 157 19.27 0.59 -10.06
CA LYS A 157 19.76 -0.64 -9.44
C LYS A 157 21.03 -0.38 -8.59
N GLU A 158 22.09 -1.14 -8.84
CA GLU A 158 23.36 -1.07 -8.10
C GLU A 158 24.03 0.29 -8.18
N ASP A 159 23.85 1.06 -9.27
CA ASP A 159 24.44 2.40 -9.41
C ASP A 159 23.97 3.34 -8.28
N LEU A 160 22.71 3.17 -7.82
CA LEU A 160 22.19 3.94 -6.71
C LEU A 160 22.92 3.64 -5.38
N LEU A 161 23.36 2.40 -5.17
CA LEU A 161 24.18 2.03 -4.01
C LEU A 161 25.62 2.54 -4.12
N ILE A 162 26.16 2.63 -5.33
CA ILE A 162 27.48 3.21 -5.57
C ILE A 162 27.46 4.71 -5.24
N GLU A 163 26.43 5.42 -5.71
CA GLU A 163 26.27 6.84 -5.42
C GLU A 163 25.92 7.13 -3.95
N ARG A 164 25.15 6.24 -3.30
CA ARG A 164 24.64 6.39 -1.94
C ARG A 164 24.84 5.11 -1.11
N PRO A 165 26.08 4.82 -0.71
CA PRO A 165 26.41 3.57 -0.01
C PRO A 165 25.76 3.41 1.36
N SER A 166 25.20 4.47 1.93
CA SER A 166 24.51 4.47 3.22
C SER A 166 23.07 3.94 3.15
N ILE A 167 22.53 3.68 1.94
CA ILE A 167 21.28 2.96 1.75
C ILE A 167 21.48 1.51 2.22
N ASP A 168 20.56 0.98 3.02
CA ASP A 168 20.67 -0.39 3.52
C ASP A 168 20.16 -1.41 2.50
N TYR A 169 18.97 -1.17 1.95
CA TYR A 169 18.35 -2.08 0.98
C TYR A 169 17.73 -1.35 -0.20
N LEU A 170 17.82 -1.97 -1.37
CA LEU A 170 17.08 -1.59 -2.57
C LEU A 170 16.07 -2.67 -2.93
N VAL A 171 14.85 -2.23 -3.20
CA VAL A 171 13.73 -3.09 -3.60
C VAL A 171 13.17 -2.59 -4.92
N GLY A 172 13.27 -3.40 -5.97
CA GLY A 172 12.71 -3.07 -7.28
C GLY A 172 11.17 -3.04 -7.25
N VAL A 173 10.57 -2.53 -8.31
CA VAL A 173 9.09 -2.43 -8.45
C VAL A 173 8.42 -3.78 -8.27
N PHE A 174 9.00 -4.85 -8.81
CA PHE A 174 8.44 -6.20 -8.72
C PHE A 174 8.87 -6.95 -7.45
N GLY A 175 9.83 -6.39 -6.69
CA GLY A 175 10.27 -6.93 -5.40
C GLY A 175 9.42 -6.49 -4.20
N ARG A 176 8.39 -5.68 -4.38
CA ARG A 176 7.58 -5.11 -3.30
C ARG A 176 6.95 -6.14 -2.36
N GLU A 177 6.66 -7.35 -2.84
CA GLU A 177 6.11 -8.45 -2.01
C GLU A 177 7.14 -8.98 -0.99
N GLU A 178 8.43 -8.74 -1.22
CA GLU A 178 9.53 -9.16 -0.32
C GLU A 178 9.83 -8.11 0.77
N ILE A 179 9.05 -7.05 0.87
CA ILE A 179 9.33 -5.91 1.79
C ILE A 179 9.43 -6.35 3.24
N THR A 180 8.61 -7.30 3.68
CA THR A 180 8.63 -7.83 5.05
C THR A 180 9.94 -8.55 5.34
N ARG A 181 10.39 -9.38 4.40
CA ARG A 181 11.66 -10.10 4.49
C ARG A 181 12.87 -9.15 4.53
N VAL A 182 12.81 -8.05 3.75
CA VAL A 182 13.83 -7.00 3.78
C VAL A 182 13.82 -6.28 5.12
N ALA A 183 12.64 -5.96 5.65
CA ALA A 183 12.49 -5.34 6.97
C ALA A 183 13.02 -6.24 8.10
N ASP A 184 12.68 -7.54 8.08
CA ASP A 184 13.18 -8.50 9.05
C ASP A 184 14.71 -8.62 9.04
N ARG A 185 15.33 -8.61 7.84
CA ARG A 185 16.78 -8.62 7.68
C ARG A 185 17.42 -7.36 8.25
N LEU A 186 16.84 -6.19 7.97
CA LEU A 186 17.34 -4.92 8.45
C LEU A 186 17.28 -4.84 9.97
N VAL A 187 16.15 -5.19 10.57
CA VAL A 187 15.98 -5.18 12.02
C VAL A 187 16.85 -6.24 12.70
N GLY A 188 17.04 -7.39 12.05
CA GLY A 188 17.91 -8.48 12.50
C GLY A 188 19.42 -8.25 12.28
N ASN A 189 19.82 -7.11 11.69
CA ASN A 189 21.21 -6.81 11.31
C ASN A 189 21.88 -7.91 10.45
N LEU A 190 21.12 -8.53 9.55
CA LEU A 190 21.64 -9.53 8.62
C LEU A 190 22.20 -8.81 7.38
N GLU A 191 23.51 -8.83 7.21
CA GLU A 191 24.22 -8.14 6.10
C GLU A 191 24.10 -8.85 4.73
N GLU A 192 23.21 -9.82 4.58
CA GLU A 192 23.04 -10.54 3.33
C GLU A 192 22.30 -9.67 2.30
N GLN A 193 22.68 -9.78 1.06
CA GLN A 193 22.04 -9.26 -0.16
C GLN A 193 21.21 -7.96 0.01
N ARG A 194 21.83 -6.83 -0.23
CA ARG A 194 21.24 -5.47 -0.10
C ARG A 194 20.23 -5.14 -1.22
N THR A 195 20.10 -5.97 -2.24
CA THR A 195 19.26 -5.70 -3.41
C THR A 195 18.23 -6.81 -3.63
N VAL A 196 17.00 -6.43 -3.90
CA VAL A 196 15.90 -7.35 -4.22
C VAL A 196 15.22 -6.88 -5.50
N PHE A 197 15.61 -7.49 -6.63
CA PHE A 197 15.00 -7.28 -7.93
C PHE A 197 14.37 -8.58 -8.41
N GLN A 198 13.07 -8.54 -8.70
CA GLN A 198 12.30 -9.65 -9.20
C GLN A 198 11.88 -9.41 -10.64
N PRO A 199 11.74 -10.43 -11.47
CA PRO A 199 11.16 -10.28 -12.79
C PRO A 199 9.68 -9.86 -12.70
N ALA A 200 9.16 -9.25 -13.76
CA ALA A 200 7.74 -8.91 -13.85
C ALA A 200 6.88 -10.15 -13.65
N PRO A 201 5.84 -10.11 -12.81
CA PRO A 201 4.99 -11.26 -12.56
C PRO A 201 4.17 -11.60 -13.80
N ILE A 202 4.12 -12.90 -14.15
CA ILE A 202 3.31 -13.39 -15.29
C ILE A 202 1.81 -13.32 -15.01
N ARG A 203 1.42 -13.35 -13.73
CA ARG A 203 0.02 -13.30 -13.28
C ARG A 203 -0.20 -12.09 -12.38
N ALA A 204 -1.43 -11.57 -12.41
CA ALA A 204 -1.83 -10.53 -11.46
C ALA A 204 -1.62 -11.00 -10.02
N LEU A 205 -0.98 -10.17 -9.22
CA LEU A 205 -0.84 -10.42 -7.78
C LEU A 205 -2.17 -10.09 -7.08
N PRO A 206 -2.55 -10.86 -6.05
CA PRO A 206 -3.73 -10.55 -5.25
C PRO A 206 -3.51 -9.19 -4.54
N ASP A 207 -4.53 -8.33 -4.58
CA ASP A 207 -4.50 -6.98 -3.98
C ASP A 207 -5.45 -6.89 -2.78
N THR A 208 -5.41 -7.87 -1.89
CA THR A 208 -6.37 -8.01 -0.78
C THR A 208 -5.93 -7.33 0.51
N GLU A 209 -4.65 -7.00 0.67
CA GLU A 209 -4.05 -6.63 1.95
C GLU A 209 -3.43 -5.23 1.90
N ARG A 210 -4.12 -4.27 1.29
CA ARG A 210 -3.66 -2.88 1.20
C ARG A 210 -4.02 -2.08 2.44
N LEU A 211 -3.05 -1.39 3.02
CA LEU A 211 -3.30 -0.33 3.98
C LEU A 211 -3.53 0.99 3.23
N ARG A 212 -4.78 1.40 3.10
CA ARG A 212 -5.12 2.64 2.39
C ARG A 212 -4.62 3.87 3.12
N ILE A 213 -3.84 4.68 2.40
CA ILE A 213 -3.40 6.02 2.82
C ILE A 213 -4.11 7.14 2.06
N THR A 214 -4.89 6.78 1.02
CA THR A 214 -5.77 7.73 0.32
C THR A 214 -6.95 8.16 1.19
N PRO A 215 -7.49 9.39 1.01
CA PRO A 215 -8.73 9.83 1.65
C PRO A 215 -9.88 8.85 1.41
N ARG A 216 -10.84 8.82 2.34
CA ARG A 216 -11.93 7.81 2.33
C ARG A 216 -12.84 7.89 1.11
N HIS A 217 -12.92 9.05 0.46
CA HIS A 217 -13.86 9.31 -0.63
C HIS A 217 -13.36 8.84 -2.01
N PHE A 218 -12.10 8.43 -2.16
CA PHE A 218 -11.60 7.84 -3.40
C PHE A 218 -10.52 6.78 -3.14
N ALA A 219 -10.27 5.93 -4.14
CA ALA A 219 -9.17 4.98 -4.15
C ALA A 219 -8.66 4.78 -5.58
N TYR A 220 -7.38 4.47 -5.72
CA TYR A 220 -6.83 4.07 -7.01
C TYR A 220 -6.93 2.56 -7.20
N LEU A 221 -7.29 2.15 -8.42
CA LEU A 221 -7.30 0.76 -8.85
C LEU A 221 -6.23 0.56 -9.91
N LYS A 222 -5.26 -0.31 -9.64
CA LYS A 222 -4.23 -0.70 -10.60
C LYS A 222 -4.74 -1.86 -11.43
N ILE A 223 -5.06 -1.59 -12.69
CA ILE A 223 -5.70 -2.58 -13.60
C ILE A 223 -4.69 -3.34 -14.47
N SER A 224 -3.44 -2.88 -14.53
CA SER A 224 -2.36 -3.53 -15.29
C SER A 224 -1.02 -3.27 -14.63
N GLU A 225 -0.09 -4.18 -14.86
CA GLU A 225 1.30 -4.10 -14.41
C GLU A 225 2.22 -4.11 -15.64
N GLY A 226 3.09 -3.08 -15.73
CA GLY A 226 4.02 -2.96 -16.85
C GLY A 226 3.37 -2.62 -18.19
N CYS A 227 4.16 -2.73 -19.25
CA CYS A 227 3.76 -2.51 -20.64
C CYS A 227 4.69 -3.31 -21.56
N ASP A 228 4.16 -3.90 -22.62
CA ASP A 228 4.90 -4.66 -23.63
C ASP A 228 5.34 -3.80 -24.84
N ARG A 229 5.06 -2.49 -24.82
CA ARG A 229 5.39 -1.57 -25.91
C ARG A 229 6.78 -0.95 -25.72
N LEU A 230 7.54 -0.89 -26.82
CA LEU A 230 8.88 -0.30 -26.87
C LEU A 230 8.82 1.13 -27.41
N CYS A 231 8.19 2.04 -26.70
CA CYS A 231 8.12 3.45 -27.07
C CYS A 231 9.45 4.17 -26.74
N THR A 232 10.04 4.87 -27.68
CA THR A 232 11.36 5.52 -27.53
C THR A 232 11.42 6.61 -26.45
N PHE A 233 10.29 7.18 -26.09
CA PHE A 233 10.18 8.23 -25.06
C PHE A 233 9.76 7.69 -23.68
N CYS A 234 9.49 6.39 -23.57
CA CYS A 234 8.96 5.78 -22.35
C CYS A 234 10.07 5.13 -21.51
N ALA A 235 9.99 5.31 -20.20
CA ALA A 235 10.92 4.72 -19.25
C ALA A 235 10.34 3.50 -18.49
N ILE A 236 9.15 3.05 -18.91
CA ILE A 236 8.46 1.88 -18.33
C ILE A 236 8.83 0.62 -19.10
#